data_ddf3a28894eb39a74c5335f4266ec8f7
#
_entry.id   ddf3a28894eb39a74c5335f4266ec8f7
#
_cell.length_a   1.000
_cell.length_b   1.000
_cell.length_c   1.000
_cell.angle_alpha   90.00
_cell.angle_beta   90.00
_cell.angle_gamma   90.00
#
_symmetry.space_group_name_H-M   'P 1'
#
loop_
_entity.id
_entity.type
_entity.pdbx_description
1 polymer ?
#
loop_
_entity_poly.entity_id
_entity_poly.type
_entity_poly.pdbx_seq_one_letter_code
_entity_poly.pdbx_strand_id
1 'polypeptide(L)'
;LDDFPTRKHNRLPGYDYTQPGCYFVTICSKDREHLFGRVVGADVLIGPHVQLSEIGAIVKQTISQIPLVDLSIVMPNHVHILLRLPAAGDGPMETSAPTRSVPWIVRYLKRTVTMACGKTVWQRGYHDHIVRGEADYLRIWNYIDTNPAKWREDRYYTETEG
;
A
#
# COMPACT_ATOMS: atom_id res chain seq x y z
N LEU A 1 -31.28 21.54 -8.98
CA LEU A 1 -31.01 20.57 -7.90
C LEU A 1 -29.80 19.75 -8.32
N ASP A 2 -28.65 20.13 -7.78
CA ASP A 2 -27.34 19.62 -8.16
C ASP A 2 -27.17 18.19 -7.65
N ASP A 3 -27.26 17.23 -8.55
CA ASP A 3 -26.90 15.83 -8.30
C ASP A 3 -25.38 15.68 -8.46
N PHE A 4 -24.64 16.15 -7.44
CA PHE A 4 -23.22 15.84 -7.37
C PHE A 4 -23.05 14.37 -7.03
N PRO A 5 -22.26 13.60 -7.81
CA PRO A 5 -22.03 12.19 -7.55
C PRO A 5 -21.45 12.03 -6.15
N THR A 6 -22.19 11.37 -5.28
CA THR A 6 -21.80 11.07 -3.90
C THR A 6 -20.50 10.26 -3.95
N ARG A 7 -19.44 10.83 -3.43
CA ARG A 7 -18.11 10.19 -3.38
C ARG A 7 -18.22 8.90 -2.58
N LYS A 8 -17.98 7.75 -3.20
CA LYS A 8 -17.90 6.48 -2.48
C LYS A 8 -16.85 6.61 -1.37
N HIS A 9 -17.31 6.47 -0.12
CA HIS A 9 -16.42 6.39 1.01
C HIS A 9 -15.60 5.10 0.90
N ASN A 10 -14.29 5.24 0.66
CA ASN A 10 -13.37 4.10 0.58
C ASN A 10 -13.10 3.45 1.96
N ARG A 11 -13.69 3.99 3.02
CA ARG A 11 -13.56 3.50 4.40
C ARG A 11 -14.91 3.04 4.92
N LEU A 12 -14.87 2.02 5.77
CA LEU A 12 -16.06 1.55 6.45
C LEU A 12 -16.55 2.66 7.41
N PRO A 13 -17.77 3.22 7.23
CA PRO A 13 -18.28 4.26 8.11
C PRO A 13 -18.37 3.75 9.54
N GLY A 14 -17.89 4.57 10.51
CA GLY A 14 -17.96 4.25 11.93
C GLY A 14 -16.97 3.20 12.43
N TYR A 15 -16.08 2.69 11.55
CA TYR A 15 -15.05 1.74 12.00
C TYR A 15 -13.83 2.47 12.59
N ASP A 16 -13.36 1.97 13.72
CA ASP A 16 -12.18 2.48 14.41
C ASP A 16 -10.91 1.80 13.87
N TYR A 17 -10.18 2.48 13.01
CA TYR A 17 -8.91 2.02 12.41
C TYR A 17 -7.70 2.07 13.35
N THR A 18 -7.91 2.27 14.64
CA THR A 18 -6.90 2.10 15.69
C THR A 18 -6.98 0.72 16.34
N GLN A 19 -8.03 -0.05 16.04
CA GLN A 19 -8.21 -1.38 16.61
C GLN A 19 -7.10 -2.34 16.18
N PRO A 20 -6.69 -3.25 17.07
CA PRO A 20 -5.80 -4.34 16.72
C PRO A 20 -6.34 -5.18 15.58
N GLY A 21 -5.45 -5.66 14.72
CA GLY A 21 -5.85 -6.49 13.59
C GLY A 21 -4.96 -6.32 12.37
N CYS A 22 -5.34 -7.01 11.31
CA CYS A 22 -4.65 -6.92 10.03
C CYS A 22 -5.46 -6.07 9.05
N TYR A 23 -4.75 -5.23 8.31
CA TYR A 23 -5.33 -4.31 7.34
C TYR A 23 -4.56 -4.38 6.03
N PHE A 24 -5.28 -4.58 4.95
CA PHE A 24 -4.72 -4.53 3.61
C PHE A 24 -4.96 -3.15 3.01
N VAL A 25 -3.88 -2.46 2.65
CA VAL A 25 -3.92 -1.07 2.17
C VAL A 25 -3.34 -0.99 0.77
N THR A 26 -4.01 -0.25 -0.11
CA THR A 26 -3.52 0.07 -1.45
C THR A 26 -3.44 1.58 -1.63
N ILE A 27 -2.27 2.07 -2.06
CA ILE A 27 -2.02 3.49 -2.31
C ILE A 27 -1.53 3.64 -3.74
N CYS A 28 -2.26 4.41 -4.56
CA CYS A 28 -1.90 4.63 -5.95
C CYS A 28 -1.00 5.86 -6.12
N SER A 29 -0.16 5.82 -7.15
CA SER A 29 0.57 6.98 -7.66
C SER A 29 -0.40 8.05 -8.19
N LYS A 30 0.11 9.27 -8.31
CA LYS A 30 -0.62 10.37 -8.93
C LYS A 30 -1.00 9.98 -10.36
N ASP A 31 -2.28 10.16 -10.69
CA ASP A 31 -2.87 9.89 -12.00
C ASP A 31 -2.62 8.45 -12.53
N ARG A 32 -2.25 7.54 -11.63
CA ARG A 32 -1.85 6.15 -11.92
C ARG A 32 -0.67 6.02 -12.89
N GLU A 33 0.17 7.04 -12.94
CA GLU A 33 1.41 7.00 -13.70
C GLU A 33 2.37 5.94 -13.12
N HIS A 34 3.15 5.30 -13.99
CA HIS A 34 4.15 4.29 -13.59
C HIS A 34 5.39 4.92 -12.95
N LEU A 35 5.19 5.66 -11.85
CA LEU A 35 6.24 6.40 -11.16
C LEU A 35 7.21 5.50 -10.39
N PHE A 36 6.77 4.31 -9.97
CA PHE A 36 7.54 3.48 -9.04
C PHE A 36 8.42 2.43 -9.74
N GLY A 37 8.22 2.19 -11.02
CA GLY A 37 9.00 1.22 -11.76
C GLY A 37 8.26 0.59 -12.91
N ARG A 38 8.76 -0.56 -13.35
CA ARG A 38 8.15 -1.37 -14.42
C ARG A 38 8.28 -2.85 -14.11
N VAL A 39 7.33 -3.65 -14.54
CA VAL A 39 7.44 -5.10 -14.46
C VAL A 39 8.39 -5.56 -15.58
N VAL A 40 9.41 -6.28 -15.21
CA VAL A 40 10.41 -6.84 -16.11
C VAL A 40 10.51 -8.35 -15.92
N GLY A 41 10.97 -9.01 -16.96
CA GLY A 41 11.52 -10.35 -16.92
C GLY A 41 10.50 -11.45 -16.78
N ALA A 42 10.70 -12.37 -17.66
CA ALA A 42 10.39 -13.75 -17.48
C ALA A 42 11.72 -14.52 -17.60
N ASP A 43 12.76 -14.05 -16.89
CA ASP A 43 13.94 -14.88 -16.73
C ASP A 43 13.53 -16.11 -15.95
N VAL A 44 13.83 -17.27 -16.51
CA VAL A 44 13.42 -18.59 -16.02
C VAL A 44 13.85 -18.83 -14.55
N LEU A 45 14.81 -18.04 -14.05
CA LEU A 45 15.37 -18.17 -12.72
C LEU A 45 14.75 -17.21 -11.68
N ILE A 46 14.28 -16.02 -12.09
CA ILE A 46 13.81 -14.99 -11.14
C ILE A 46 12.31 -14.75 -11.28
N GLY A 47 11.75 -15.03 -12.46
CA GLY A 47 10.34 -14.76 -12.75
C GLY A 47 10.03 -13.27 -12.91
N PRO A 48 8.76 -12.91 -13.19
CA PRO A 48 8.33 -11.53 -13.31
C PRO A 48 8.50 -10.78 -11.98
N HIS A 49 9.17 -9.62 -12.02
CA HIS A 49 9.40 -8.77 -10.86
C HIS A 49 9.37 -7.30 -11.25
N VAL A 50 9.27 -6.43 -10.25
CA VAL A 50 9.27 -4.99 -10.49
C VAL A 50 10.71 -4.46 -10.42
N GLN A 51 11.20 -3.94 -11.54
CA GLN A 51 12.40 -3.11 -11.55
C GLN A 51 12.01 -1.71 -11.09
N LEU A 52 12.43 -1.35 -9.88
CA LEU A 52 12.07 -0.07 -9.26
C LEU A 52 12.78 1.10 -9.93
N SER A 53 12.06 2.22 -10.04
CA SER A 53 12.65 3.54 -10.30
C SER A 53 13.30 4.08 -9.04
N GLU A 54 13.96 5.23 -9.13
CA GLU A 54 14.47 5.95 -7.95
C GLU A 54 13.34 6.26 -6.95
N ILE A 55 12.19 6.71 -7.44
CA ILE A 55 11.02 6.96 -6.60
C ILE A 55 10.51 5.66 -5.96
N GLY A 56 10.43 4.57 -6.73
CA GLY A 56 10.05 3.26 -6.23
C GLY A 56 11.00 2.73 -5.14
N ALA A 57 12.29 2.96 -5.29
CA ALA A 57 13.29 2.61 -4.28
C ALA A 57 13.09 3.40 -2.98
N ILE A 58 12.82 4.71 -3.06
CA ILE A 58 12.49 5.55 -1.90
C ILE A 58 11.22 5.03 -1.21
N VAL A 59 10.19 4.69 -1.99
CA VAL A 59 8.93 4.10 -1.47
C VAL A 59 9.23 2.81 -0.71
N LYS A 60 9.95 1.87 -1.33
CA LYS A 60 10.30 0.58 -0.73
C LYS A 60 11.11 0.76 0.56
N GLN A 61 12.11 1.64 0.55
CA GLN A 61 12.92 1.94 1.72
C GLN A 61 12.07 2.54 2.85
N THR A 62 11.18 3.48 2.55
CA THR A 62 10.29 4.08 3.56
C THR A 62 9.36 3.04 4.17
N ILE A 63 8.79 2.15 3.36
CA ILE A 63 7.93 1.06 3.85
C ILE A 63 8.72 0.12 4.78
N SER A 64 9.95 -0.23 4.44
CA SER A 64 10.79 -1.12 5.26
C SER A 64 11.13 -0.56 6.65
N GLN A 65 10.99 0.75 6.86
CA GLN A 65 11.18 1.41 8.15
C GLN A 65 9.91 1.41 9.03
N ILE A 66 8.79 0.91 8.53
CA ILE A 66 7.53 0.84 9.26
C ILE A 66 7.42 -0.55 9.92
N PRO A 67 7.61 -0.67 11.24
CA PRO A 67 7.67 -1.98 11.92
C PRO A 67 6.35 -2.75 11.92
N LEU A 68 5.24 -2.10 11.55
CA LEU A 68 3.90 -2.69 11.50
C LEU A 68 3.57 -3.30 10.14
N VAL A 69 4.48 -3.24 9.18
CA VAL A 69 4.32 -3.86 7.86
C VAL A 69 4.70 -5.33 7.95
N ASP A 70 3.73 -6.19 7.65
CA ASP A 70 3.89 -7.64 7.62
C ASP A 70 4.36 -8.10 6.22
N LEU A 71 3.75 -7.56 5.19
CA LEU A 71 4.12 -7.79 3.79
C LEU A 71 3.84 -6.54 2.95
N SER A 72 4.62 -6.32 1.92
CA SER A 72 4.36 -5.24 0.97
C SER A 72 4.95 -5.51 -0.40
N ILE A 73 4.38 -4.87 -1.41
CA ILE A 73 4.95 -4.82 -2.75
C ILE A 73 4.79 -3.43 -3.35
N VAL A 74 5.81 -2.99 -4.07
CA VAL A 74 5.78 -1.77 -4.87
C VAL A 74 5.59 -2.17 -6.32
N MET A 75 4.41 -1.86 -6.86
CA MET A 75 4.03 -2.06 -8.25
C MET A 75 4.30 -0.78 -9.07
N PRO A 76 4.24 -0.80 -10.39
CA PRO A 76 4.58 0.37 -11.21
C PRO A 76 3.84 1.64 -10.83
N ASN A 77 2.56 1.57 -10.47
CA ASN A 77 1.69 2.72 -10.20
C ASN A 77 0.91 2.63 -8.88
N HIS A 78 1.24 1.69 -8.01
CA HIS A 78 0.64 1.57 -6.69
C HIS A 78 1.52 0.75 -5.75
N VAL A 79 1.16 0.75 -4.48
CA VAL A 79 1.73 -0.12 -3.47
C VAL A 79 0.64 -0.89 -2.76
N HIS A 80 0.90 -2.14 -2.46
CA HIS A 80 0.10 -2.96 -1.55
C HIS A 80 0.85 -3.16 -0.25
N ILE A 81 0.18 -2.98 0.87
CA ILE A 81 0.76 -3.11 2.20
C ILE A 81 -0.20 -3.91 3.08
N LEU A 82 0.28 -4.97 3.69
CA LEU A 82 -0.40 -5.70 4.72
C LEU A 82 0.15 -5.24 6.07
N LEU A 83 -0.69 -4.60 6.87
CA LEU A 83 -0.36 -4.03 8.17
C LEU A 83 -0.90 -4.92 9.28
N ARG A 84 -0.11 -5.07 10.35
CA ARG A 84 -0.54 -5.71 11.60
C ARG A 84 -0.46 -4.72 12.74
N LEU A 85 -1.61 -4.28 13.24
CA LEU A 85 -1.69 -3.45 14.43
C LEU A 85 -1.76 -4.33 15.67
N PRO A 86 -0.84 -4.17 16.65
CA PRO A 86 -0.81 -4.97 17.87
C PRO A 86 -1.98 -4.64 18.79
N ALA A 87 -2.34 -5.59 19.66
CA ALA A 87 -3.23 -5.31 20.77
C ALA A 87 -2.56 -4.37 21.79
N ALA A 88 -3.38 -3.69 22.58
CA ALA A 88 -2.88 -2.87 23.68
C ALA A 88 -2.11 -3.77 24.67
N GLY A 89 -0.83 -3.52 24.86
CA GLY A 89 0.05 -4.30 25.72
C GLY A 89 1.01 -5.28 25.03
N ASP A 90 0.83 -5.55 23.75
CA ASP A 90 1.71 -6.44 22.96
C ASP A 90 2.93 -5.74 22.33
N GLY A 91 3.15 -4.49 22.62
CA GLY A 91 4.28 -3.72 22.13
C GLY A 91 5.38 -3.54 23.19
N PRO A 92 6.64 -3.24 22.80
CA PRO A 92 7.68 -2.87 23.75
C PRO A 92 7.20 -1.65 24.55
N MET A 93 7.29 -1.76 25.86
CA MET A 93 6.72 -0.89 26.89
C MET A 93 7.41 0.49 27.01
N GLU A 94 7.82 1.07 25.90
CA GLU A 94 8.36 2.42 25.86
C GLU A 94 7.96 3.10 24.57
N THR A 95 6.87 3.80 24.61
CA THR A 95 6.73 5.18 24.12
C THR A 95 5.28 5.60 24.23
N SER A 96 5.01 6.74 24.82
CA SER A 96 3.83 7.58 24.59
C SER A 96 3.73 8.03 23.12
N ALA A 97 3.92 7.07 22.19
CA ALA A 97 3.71 7.30 20.77
C ALA A 97 2.20 7.35 20.51
N PRO A 98 1.73 8.33 19.74
CA PRO A 98 0.33 8.39 19.36
C PRO A 98 -0.08 7.06 18.74
N THR A 99 -1.25 6.56 19.13
CA THR A 99 -1.84 5.31 18.65
C THR A 99 -1.63 5.17 17.15
N ARG A 100 -0.80 4.22 16.75
CA ARG A 100 -0.44 4.03 15.32
C ARG A 100 -1.66 3.45 14.61
N SER A 101 -2.44 4.32 14.01
CA SER A 101 -3.60 3.95 13.20
C SER A 101 -3.22 3.79 11.73
N VAL A 102 -4.04 3.03 10.98
CA VAL A 102 -3.85 2.91 9.51
C VAL A 102 -3.76 4.29 8.83
N PRO A 103 -4.63 5.28 9.12
CA PRO A 103 -4.52 6.62 8.54
C PRO A 103 -3.20 7.32 8.87
N TRP A 104 -2.68 7.13 10.09
CA TRP A 104 -1.40 7.73 10.50
C TRP A 104 -0.24 7.13 9.70
N ILE A 105 -0.21 5.81 9.54
CA ILE A 105 0.83 5.09 8.78
C ILE A 105 0.83 5.56 7.32
N VAL A 106 -0.35 5.62 6.69
CA VAL A 106 -0.47 6.09 5.30
C VAL A 106 -0.02 7.54 5.17
N ARG A 107 -0.38 8.41 6.11
CA ARG A 107 0.07 9.82 6.12
C ARG A 107 1.58 9.90 6.26
N TYR A 108 2.16 9.14 7.17
CA TYR A 108 3.62 9.09 7.38
C TYR A 108 4.34 8.67 6.08
N LEU A 109 3.93 7.55 5.48
CA LEU A 109 4.50 7.07 4.22
C LEU A 109 4.41 8.12 3.10
N LYS A 110 3.21 8.64 2.86
CA LYS A 110 2.99 9.63 1.81
C LYS A 110 3.82 10.89 2.00
N ARG A 111 3.86 11.42 3.23
CA ARG A 111 4.63 12.62 3.55
C ARG A 111 6.12 12.40 3.38
N THR A 112 6.66 11.31 3.93
CA THR A 112 8.09 11.00 3.87
C THR A 112 8.57 10.87 2.42
N VAL A 113 7.85 10.12 1.60
CA VAL A 113 8.18 9.96 0.18
C VAL A 113 8.06 11.27 -0.58
N THR A 114 6.99 12.03 -0.37
CA THR A 114 6.79 13.34 -1.02
C THR A 114 7.93 14.31 -0.70
N MET A 115 8.36 14.34 0.56
CA MET A 115 9.49 15.19 0.97
C MET A 115 10.81 14.73 0.35
N ALA A 116 11.08 13.42 0.33
CA ALA A 116 12.29 12.86 -0.27
C ALA A 116 12.36 13.09 -1.79
N CYS A 117 11.21 13.02 -2.48
CA CYS A 117 11.12 13.24 -3.93
C CYS A 117 11.02 14.71 -4.33
N GLY A 118 10.73 15.61 -3.39
CA GLY A 118 10.52 17.04 -3.68
C GLY A 118 9.29 17.36 -4.53
N LYS A 119 8.40 16.38 -4.75
CA LYS A 119 7.19 16.51 -5.56
C LYS A 119 6.08 15.57 -5.09
N THR A 120 4.83 15.89 -5.43
CA THR A 120 3.68 15.01 -5.16
C THR A 120 3.72 13.78 -6.06
N VAL A 121 3.81 12.60 -5.45
CA VAL A 121 3.85 11.31 -6.15
C VAL A 121 2.60 10.46 -5.94
N TRP A 122 1.69 10.87 -5.06
CA TRP A 122 0.55 10.07 -4.63
C TRP A 122 -0.78 10.62 -5.11
N GLN A 123 -1.67 9.71 -5.46
CA GLN A 123 -3.09 10.01 -5.61
C GLN A 123 -3.70 10.38 -4.25
N ARG A 124 -4.75 11.17 -4.27
CA ARG A 124 -5.50 11.51 -3.05
C ARG A 124 -6.23 10.27 -2.50
N GLY A 125 -6.14 10.07 -1.18
CA GLY A 125 -6.78 8.93 -0.51
C GLY A 125 -5.97 7.63 -0.62
N TYR A 126 -6.61 6.54 -0.26
CA TYR A 126 -6.11 5.16 -0.35
C TYR A 126 -7.30 4.20 -0.23
N HIS A 127 -7.10 2.94 -0.58
CA HIS A 127 -8.08 1.87 -0.37
C HIS A 127 -7.62 0.99 0.79
N ASP A 128 -8.56 0.54 1.61
CA ASP A 128 -8.28 -0.38 2.71
C ASP A 128 -9.31 -1.51 2.75
N HIS A 129 -8.88 -2.64 3.30
CA HIS A 129 -9.70 -3.80 3.58
C HIS A 129 -9.29 -4.35 4.94
N ILE A 130 -10.28 -4.57 5.81
CA ILE A 130 -10.08 -5.18 7.12
C ILE A 130 -9.99 -6.67 6.93
N VAL A 131 -8.84 -7.26 7.25
CA VAL A 131 -8.59 -8.70 7.08
C VAL A 131 -9.33 -9.48 8.15
N ARG A 132 -10.20 -10.39 7.72
CA ARG A 132 -11.06 -11.18 8.60
C ARG A 132 -10.69 -12.66 8.55
N GLY A 133 -9.85 -13.06 9.51
CA GLY A 133 -9.46 -14.44 9.65
C GLY A 133 -8.30 -14.89 8.74
N GLU A 134 -7.86 -16.12 8.97
CA GLU A 134 -6.69 -16.69 8.32
C GLU A 134 -6.86 -16.88 6.81
N ALA A 135 -8.01 -17.35 6.37
CA ALA A 135 -8.28 -17.56 4.94
C ALA A 135 -8.20 -16.26 4.14
N ASP A 136 -8.73 -15.15 4.68
CA ASP A 136 -8.65 -13.83 4.05
C ASP A 136 -7.20 -13.30 4.04
N TYR A 137 -6.48 -13.51 5.14
CA TYR A 137 -5.05 -13.17 5.24
C TYR A 137 -4.22 -13.91 4.18
N LEU A 138 -4.36 -15.23 4.06
CA LEU A 138 -3.62 -16.03 3.09
C LEU A 138 -3.97 -15.67 1.65
N ARG A 139 -5.23 -15.35 1.37
CA ARG A 139 -5.67 -14.89 0.05
C ARG A 139 -4.99 -13.57 -0.33
N ILE A 140 -4.92 -12.62 0.61
CA ILE A 140 -4.28 -11.33 0.39
C ILE A 140 -2.77 -11.49 0.27
N TRP A 141 -2.17 -12.31 1.12
CA TRP A 141 -0.74 -12.61 1.08
C TRP A 141 -0.34 -13.14 -0.30
N ASN A 142 -1.07 -14.16 -0.80
CA ASN A 142 -0.83 -14.73 -2.13
C ASN A 142 -1.06 -13.72 -3.25
N TYR A 143 -2.07 -12.85 -3.11
CA TYR A 143 -2.31 -11.77 -4.07
C TYR A 143 -1.13 -10.80 -4.15
N ILE A 144 -0.56 -10.40 -3.03
CA ILE A 144 0.62 -9.52 -2.99
C ILE A 144 1.83 -10.22 -3.60
N ASP A 145 2.08 -11.46 -3.21
CA ASP A 145 3.25 -12.24 -3.65
C ASP A 145 3.24 -12.51 -5.16
N THR A 146 2.09 -12.82 -5.73
CA THR A 146 1.93 -13.14 -7.16
C THR A 146 1.65 -11.92 -8.04
N ASN A 147 1.53 -10.72 -7.47
CA ASN A 147 1.07 -9.53 -8.18
C ASN A 147 1.94 -9.17 -9.40
N PRO A 148 3.29 -9.22 -9.36
CA PRO A 148 4.10 -8.94 -10.55
C PRO A 148 3.84 -9.89 -11.72
N ALA A 149 3.61 -11.18 -11.43
CA ALA A 149 3.31 -12.18 -12.46
C ALA A 149 1.93 -11.96 -13.11
N LYS A 150 1.01 -11.38 -12.36
CA LYS A 150 -0.37 -11.10 -12.78
C LYS A 150 -0.63 -9.62 -13.07
N TRP A 151 0.42 -8.84 -13.29
CA TRP A 151 0.32 -7.39 -13.46
C TRP A 151 -0.73 -6.97 -14.48
N ARG A 152 -0.81 -7.62 -15.64
CA ARG A 152 -1.77 -7.31 -16.70
C ARG A 152 -3.23 -7.64 -16.34
N GLU A 153 -3.43 -8.50 -15.36
CA GLU A 153 -4.76 -8.89 -14.84
C GLU A 153 -5.15 -8.03 -13.62
N ASP A 154 -4.21 -7.22 -13.11
CA ASP A 154 -4.45 -6.41 -11.92
C ASP A 154 -5.44 -5.29 -12.22
N ARG A 155 -6.36 -5.03 -11.28
CA ARG A 155 -7.36 -3.95 -11.38
C ARG A 155 -6.74 -2.54 -11.47
N TYR A 156 -5.48 -2.39 -11.09
CA TYR A 156 -4.73 -1.13 -11.17
C TYR A 156 -3.87 -1.04 -12.42
N TYR A 157 -3.87 -2.07 -13.25
CA TYR A 157 -3.11 -2.06 -14.49
C TYR A 157 -3.51 -0.88 -15.39
N THR A 158 -2.51 -0.21 -15.90
CA THR A 158 -2.63 0.78 -16.96
C THR A 158 -1.56 0.48 -18.00
N GLU A 159 -1.88 0.64 -19.28
CA GLU A 159 -0.87 0.56 -20.33
C GLU A 159 0.11 1.74 -20.19
N THR A 160 1.38 1.49 -20.40
CA THR A 160 2.36 2.56 -20.59
C THR A 160 2.13 3.15 -21.98
N GLU A 161 1.77 4.43 -22.04
CA GLU A 161 1.89 5.15 -23.31
C GLU A 161 3.38 5.12 -23.71
N GLY A 162 3.66 4.44 -24.84
CA GLY A 162 5.01 4.22 -25.36
C GLY A 162 5.68 5.51 -25.86
#